data_67d43ff2b0897ab5950077dfcd4b7d58
#
_entry.id   67d43ff2b0897ab5950077dfcd4b7d58
#
_cell.length_a   1.000
_cell.length_b   1.000
_cell.length_c   1.000
_cell.angle_alpha   90.00
_cell.angle_beta   90.00
_cell.angle_gamma   90.00
#
_symmetry.space_group_name_H-M   'P 1'
#
loop_
_entity.id
_entity.type
_entity.pdbx_description
1 polymer ?
#
loop_
_entity_poly.entity_id
_entity_poly.type
_entity_poly.pdbx_seq_one_letter_code
_entity_poly.pdbx_strand_id
1 'polypeptide(L)'
;MDLGLALRESIVRICGVPADQISPDATLEDLGVDSLTAAEIITDVEIRTGIELPMDVLRGLSTLRTVGEVAAHLQAGAGSPPVYSEP
;
A
#
# COMPACT_ATOMS: atom_id res chain seq x y z
N MET A 1 6.30 -11.01 -6.10
CA MET A 1 5.40 -9.92 -6.51
C MET A 1 5.86 -8.61 -5.90
N ASP A 2 5.93 -7.58 -6.71
CA ASP A 2 6.38 -6.28 -6.25
C ASP A 2 5.22 -5.52 -5.63
N LEU A 3 5.31 -5.26 -4.33
CA LEU A 3 4.24 -4.54 -3.61
C LEU A 3 4.10 -3.11 -4.09
N GLY A 4 5.19 -2.48 -4.50
CA GLY A 4 5.11 -1.12 -5.04
C GLY A 4 4.31 -1.07 -6.33
N LEU A 5 4.52 -2.05 -7.19
CA LEU A 5 3.75 -2.14 -8.43
C LEU A 5 2.29 -2.45 -8.15
N ALA A 6 2.02 -3.39 -7.25
CA ALA A 6 0.65 -3.72 -6.87
C ALA A 6 -0.07 -2.51 -6.29
N LEU A 7 0.63 -1.73 -5.46
CA LEU A 7 0.07 -0.53 -4.88
C LEU A 7 -0.32 0.47 -5.97
N ARG A 8 0.59 0.69 -6.92
CA ARG A 8 0.30 1.63 -8.01
C ARG A 8 -0.91 1.18 -8.82
N GLU A 9 -0.96 -0.10 -9.15
CA GLU A 9 -2.07 -0.63 -9.92
C GLU A 9 -3.39 -0.51 -9.17
N SER A 10 -3.37 -0.72 -7.86
CA SER A 10 -4.55 -0.58 -7.04
C SER A 10 -5.03 0.87 -7.00
N ILE A 11 -4.10 1.81 -6.92
CA ILE A 11 -4.46 3.23 -6.93
C ILE A 11 -5.08 3.62 -8.27
N VAL A 12 -4.50 3.16 -9.37
CA VAL A 12 -5.06 3.43 -10.69
C VAL A 12 -6.50 2.94 -10.77
N ARG A 13 -6.72 1.72 -10.31
CA ARG A 13 -8.04 1.11 -10.40
C ARG A 13 -9.07 1.80 -9.51
N ILE A 14 -8.69 2.09 -8.29
CA ILE A 14 -9.63 2.60 -7.29
C ILE A 14 -9.82 4.11 -7.39
N CYS A 15 -8.74 4.85 -7.61
CA CYS A 15 -8.82 6.30 -7.69
C CYS A 15 -9.11 6.81 -9.09
N GLY A 16 -8.91 5.97 -10.10
CA GLY A 16 -9.20 6.36 -11.48
C GLY A 16 -8.22 7.35 -12.07
N VAL A 17 -6.98 7.38 -11.56
CA VAL A 17 -5.95 8.29 -12.06
C VAL A 17 -5.00 7.52 -12.99
N PRO A 18 -4.41 8.20 -14.00
CA PRO A 18 -3.45 7.53 -14.87
C PRO A 18 -2.19 7.11 -14.12
N ALA A 19 -1.60 6.00 -14.53
CA ALA A 19 -0.42 5.46 -13.87
C ALA A 19 0.75 6.43 -13.86
N ASP A 20 0.89 7.25 -14.88
CA ASP A 20 1.99 8.20 -14.99
C ASP A 20 1.87 9.37 -14.01
N GLN A 21 0.72 9.52 -13.36
CA GLN A 21 0.54 10.53 -12.32
C GLN A 21 0.89 9.99 -10.94
N ILE A 22 1.18 8.70 -10.83
CA ILE A 22 1.45 8.06 -9.55
C ILE A 22 2.95 7.88 -9.42
N SER A 23 3.64 8.97 -9.08
CA SER A 23 5.08 8.92 -8.80
C SER A 23 5.28 8.66 -7.31
N PRO A 24 6.50 8.27 -6.90
CA PRO A 24 6.78 8.11 -5.48
C PRO A 24 6.56 9.38 -4.67
N ASP A 25 6.69 10.54 -5.31
CA ASP A 25 6.50 11.82 -4.64
C ASP A 25 5.04 12.27 -4.59
N ALA A 26 4.16 11.59 -5.32
CA ALA A 26 2.75 11.96 -5.33
C ALA A 26 2.18 11.77 -3.93
N THR A 27 1.40 12.75 -3.46
CA THR A 27 0.78 12.65 -2.15
C THR A 27 -0.55 11.94 -2.26
N LEU A 28 -0.89 11.23 -1.22
CA LEU A 28 -2.18 10.54 -1.16
C LEU A 28 -3.32 11.52 -1.23
N GLU A 29 -3.14 12.68 -0.61
CA GLU A 29 -4.15 13.73 -0.63
C GLU A 29 -4.42 14.21 -2.05
N ASP A 30 -3.37 14.43 -2.85
CA ASP A 30 -3.53 14.87 -4.23
C ASP A 30 -4.21 13.81 -5.09
N LEU A 31 -4.06 12.55 -4.73
CA LEU A 31 -4.69 11.45 -5.44
C LEU A 31 -6.12 11.19 -4.97
N GLY A 32 -6.56 11.93 -3.96
CA GLY A 32 -7.91 11.75 -3.44
C GLY A 32 -8.07 10.57 -2.49
N VAL A 33 -6.98 10.10 -1.90
CA VAL A 33 -7.02 8.95 -1.01
C VAL A 33 -7.35 9.41 0.40
N ASP A 34 -8.50 9.03 0.90
CA ASP A 34 -8.87 9.24 2.30
C ASP A 34 -8.78 7.90 3.03
N SER A 35 -9.22 7.86 4.28
CA SER A 35 -9.11 6.66 5.11
C SER A 35 -9.86 5.47 4.51
N LEU A 36 -11.04 5.71 3.99
CA LEU A 36 -11.84 4.64 3.40
C LEU A 36 -11.21 4.12 2.11
N THR A 37 -10.78 5.05 1.26
CA THR A 37 -10.13 4.69 0.00
C THR A 37 -8.83 3.94 0.27
N ALA A 38 -8.07 4.38 1.28
CA ALA A 38 -6.83 3.70 1.65
C ALA A 38 -7.09 2.26 2.06
N ALA A 39 -8.16 2.02 2.82
CA ALA A 39 -8.52 0.65 3.21
C ALA A 39 -8.85 -0.20 2.00
N GLU A 40 -9.53 0.37 1.02
CA GLU A 40 -9.87 -0.34 -0.21
C GLU A 40 -8.62 -0.67 -1.02
N ILE A 41 -7.67 0.28 -1.09
CA ILE A 41 -6.43 0.07 -1.81
C ILE A 41 -5.63 -1.05 -1.16
N ILE A 42 -5.52 -1.06 0.15
CA ILE A 42 -4.76 -2.08 0.86
C ILE A 42 -5.40 -3.46 0.66
N THR A 43 -6.70 -3.56 0.74
CA THR A 43 -7.40 -4.81 0.49
C THR A 43 -7.12 -5.30 -0.93
N ASP A 44 -7.15 -4.40 -1.91
CA ASP A 44 -6.87 -4.77 -3.29
C ASP A 44 -5.43 -5.24 -3.46
N VAL A 45 -4.47 -4.60 -2.78
CA VAL A 45 -3.08 -5.03 -2.82
C VAL A 45 -2.93 -6.44 -2.24
N GLU A 46 -3.60 -6.73 -1.15
CA GLU A 46 -3.56 -8.06 -0.55
C GLU A 46 -4.12 -9.11 -1.51
N ILE A 47 -5.21 -8.78 -2.17
CA ILE A 47 -5.82 -9.71 -3.13
C ILE A 47 -4.90 -9.94 -4.32
N ARG A 48 -4.30 -8.88 -4.84
CA ARG A 48 -3.42 -8.98 -6.02
C ARG A 48 -2.16 -9.78 -5.74
N THR A 49 -1.62 -9.63 -4.55
CA THR A 49 -0.34 -10.24 -4.21
C THR A 49 -0.47 -11.56 -3.47
N GLY A 50 -1.64 -11.82 -2.91
CA GLY A 50 -1.82 -12.98 -2.06
C GLY A 50 -1.12 -12.84 -0.72
N ILE A 51 -0.64 -11.65 -0.40
CA ILE A 51 0.07 -11.38 0.85
C ILE A 51 -0.90 -10.75 1.83
N GLU A 52 -0.95 -11.29 3.03
CA GLU A 52 -1.76 -10.71 4.10
C GLU A 52 -0.87 -9.81 4.93
N LEU A 53 -1.24 -8.54 5.02
CA LEU A 53 -0.42 -7.54 5.71
C LEU A 53 -0.75 -7.54 7.20
N PRO A 54 0.28 -7.54 8.07
CA PRO A 54 0.05 -7.51 9.51
C PRO A 54 -0.63 -6.22 9.95
N MET A 55 -1.33 -6.29 11.07
CA MET A 55 -2.04 -5.14 11.61
C MET A 55 -1.10 -3.98 11.95
N ASP A 56 0.11 -4.28 12.41
CA ASP A 56 1.09 -3.22 12.69
C ASP A 56 1.41 -2.41 11.46
N VAL A 57 1.52 -3.09 10.29
CA VAL A 57 1.81 -2.42 9.03
C VAL A 57 0.63 -1.51 8.69
N LEU A 58 -0.58 -2.01 8.86
CA LEU A 58 -1.78 -1.25 8.54
C LEU A 58 -1.92 -0.01 9.42
N ARG A 59 -1.56 -0.13 10.69
CA ARG A 59 -1.65 1.00 11.61
C ARG A 59 -0.69 2.12 11.25
N GLY A 60 0.49 1.76 10.74
CA GLY A 60 1.49 2.75 10.37
C GLY A 60 1.13 3.57 9.16
N LEU A 61 0.14 3.14 8.37
CA LEU A 61 -0.19 3.83 7.13
C LEU A 61 -0.76 5.21 7.35
N SER A 62 -1.40 5.45 8.49
CA SER A 62 -2.07 6.73 8.74
C SER A 62 -1.10 7.90 8.87
N THR A 63 0.19 7.63 9.09
CA THR A 63 1.19 8.68 9.22
C THR A 63 1.93 8.96 7.93
N LEU A 64 1.66 8.20 6.87
CA LEU A 64 2.39 8.32 5.61
C LEU A 64 1.66 9.27 4.67
N ARG A 65 2.43 9.98 3.84
CA ARG A 65 1.89 11.02 2.98
C ARG A 65 2.04 10.75 1.51
N THR A 66 3.10 10.05 1.10
CA THR A 66 3.38 9.85 -0.31
C THR A 66 3.26 8.39 -0.69
N VAL A 67 3.07 8.16 -2.00
CA VAL A 67 3.01 6.81 -2.54
C VAL A 67 4.29 6.05 -2.24
N GLY A 68 5.44 6.72 -2.37
CA GLY A 68 6.73 6.09 -2.09
C GLY A 68 6.85 5.66 -0.64
N GLU A 69 6.38 6.48 0.30
CA GLU A 69 6.40 6.13 1.71
C GLU A 69 5.53 4.90 1.99
N VAL A 70 4.35 4.86 1.38
CA VAL A 70 3.46 3.72 1.55
C VAL A 70 4.08 2.46 0.96
N ALA A 71 4.64 2.55 -0.24
CA ALA A 71 5.26 1.40 -0.88
C ALA A 71 6.41 0.85 -0.04
N ALA A 72 7.27 1.73 0.47
CA ALA A 72 8.39 1.31 1.30
C ALA A 72 7.91 0.66 2.59
N HIS A 73 6.87 1.22 3.19
CA HIS A 73 6.31 0.69 4.43
C HIS A 73 5.73 -0.71 4.22
N LEU A 74 5.01 -0.90 3.13
CA LEU A 74 4.42 -2.20 2.82
C LEU A 74 5.50 -3.24 2.55
N GLN A 75 6.53 -2.87 1.81
CA GLN A 75 7.61 -3.79 1.48
C GLN A 75 8.39 -4.18 2.72
N ALA A 76 8.65 -3.23 3.61
CA ALA A 76 9.35 -3.51 4.85
C ALA A 76 8.56 -4.46 5.74
N GLY A 77 7.24 -4.24 5.84
CA GLY A 77 6.38 -5.10 6.64
C GLY A 77 6.23 -6.49 6.08
N ALA A 78 6.05 -6.59 4.77
CA ALA A 78 5.88 -7.88 4.12
C ALA A 78 7.18 -8.66 4.06
N GLY A 79 8.32 -7.96 4.04
CA GLY A 79 9.62 -8.60 3.99
C GLY A 79 10.08 -9.14 5.32
N SER A 80 9.40 -8.80 6.40
CA SER A 80 9.79 -9.27 7.71
C SER A 80 9.39 -10.73 7.89
N PRO A 81 10.26 -11.57 8.46
CA PRO A 81 9.88 -12.96 8.72
C PRO A 81 8.74 -12.99 9.73
N PRO A 82 7.84 -13.95 9.61
CA PRO A 82 6.77 -14.08 10.58
C PRO A 82 7.33 -14.39 11.97
N VAL A 83 6.94 -13.61 12.94
CA VAL A 83 7.45 -13.81 14.29
C VAL A 83 6.81 -15.00 14.96
N TYR A 84 5.65 -15.43 14.49
CA TYR A 84 4.98 -16.54 15.09
C TYR A 84 5.57 -17.87 14.70
N SER A 85 6.51 -17.84 13.82
CA SER A 85 7.00 -19.06 13.31
C SER A 85 7.71 -19.87 14.32
N GLU A 86 7.61 -19.67 15.29
CA GLU A 86 8.11 -20.49 16.11
C GLU A 86 7.78 -21.29 16.62
N PRO A 87 7.69 -21.78 16.80
CA PRO A 87 7.77 -22.51 17.49
C PRO A 87 8.26 -23.13 17.77
#